data_162d990265fbd1e0e94698301eb0f5ba
#
_entry.id   162d990265fbd1e0e94698301eb0f5ba
#
_cell.length_a   1.000
_cell.length_b   1.000
_cell.length_c   1.000
_cell.angle_alpha   90.00
_cell.angle_beta   90.00
_cell.angle_gamma   90.00
#
_symmetry.space_group_name_H-M   'P 1'
#
loop_
_entity.id
_entity.type
_entity.pdbx_description
1 polymer ?
#
loop_
_entity_poly.entity_id
_entity_poly.type
_entity_poly.pdbx_seq_one_letter_code
_entity_poly.pdbx_strand_id
1 'polypeptide(L)'
;MKALILFAHPCPESFGAALHSRIVETLKERGWEVDDCDLNAEGFQPVLTEEERRNYHEEPSNIEPVREYVERLLAAEALIFSFPVWNFGYPAILKGFLDRVFLPGVAFKLVDGKVKPNLTHIRKLAAVTTYGGTRLRAFGAGDPPRKHFTRAVWHVTRPEKTRYLALYDMNRATDAQRTVFLDKVAREMRAL
;
A
#
# COMPACT_ATOMS: atom_id res chain seq x y z
N MET A 1 -3.39 -8.03 -16.50
CA MET A 1 -3.48 -7.95 -15.02
C MET A 1 -3.76 -6.53 -14.63
N LYS A 2 -4.72 -6.31 -13.74
CA LYS A 2 -5.04 -4.98 -13.22
C LYS A 2 -4.31 -4.75 -11.90
N ALA A 3 -3.55 -3.66 -11.79
CA ALA A 3 -2.81 -3.28 -10.60
C ALA A 3 -3.42 -2.01 -9.99
N LEU A 4 -3.76 -2.06 -8.69
CA LEU A 4 -4.03 -0.87 -7.89
C LEU A 4 -2.74 -0.43 -7.19
N ILE A 5 -2.32 0.81 -7.43
CA ILE A 5 -1.16 1.41 -6.80
C ILE A 5 -1.64 2.46 -5.80
N LEU A 6 -1.41 2.24 -4.52
CA LEU A 6 -1.70 3.22 -3.47
C LEU A 6 -0.46 4.08 -3.23
N PHE A 7 -0.52 5.33 -3.65
CA PHE A 7 0.55 6.30 -3.44
C PHE A 7 0.21 7.28 -2.32
N ALA A 8 1.16 7.50 -1.42
CA ALA A 8 0.95 8.32 -0.22
C ALA A 8 2.13 9.26 0.07
N HIS A 9 2.34 10.24 -0.80
CA HIS A 9 3.29 11.34 -0.59
C HIS A 9 2.74 12.64 -1.13
N PRO A 10 2.68 13.74 -0.35
CA PRO A 10 2.04 14.99 -0.78
C PRO A 10 2.90 15.84 -1.73
N CYS A 11 4.22 15.58 -1.83
CA CYS A 11 5.13 16.40 -2.62
C CYS A 11 5.49 15.71 -3.94
N PRO A 12 5.09 16.28 -5.11
CA PRO A 12 5.35 15.67 -6.41
C PRO A 12 6.84 15.65 -6.80
N GLU A 13 7.67 16.53 -6.22
CA GLU A 13 9.11 16.57 -6.43
C GLU A 13 9.91 15.62 -5.55
N SER A 14 9.24 14.83 -4.71
CA SER A 14 9.91 13.93 -3.77
C SER A 14 10.53 12.72 -4.46
N PHE A 15 11.54 12.11 -3.83
CA PHE A 15 12.05 10.82 -4.28
C PHE A 15 10.98 9.71 -4.19
N GLY A 16 10.03 9.83 -3.27
CA GLY A 16 8.85 8.97 -3.21
C GLY A 16 8.01 9.04 -4.48
N ALA A 17 7.80 10.24 -5.03
CA ALA A 17 7.10 10.44 -6.30
C ALA A 17 7.87 9.85 -7.49
N ALA A 18 9.21 10.00 -7.52
CA ALA A 18 10.04 9.37 -8.54
C ALA A 18 9.95 7.83 -8.50
N LEU A 19 9.90 7.23 -7.30
CA LEU A 19 9.69 5.78 -7.14
C LEU A 19 8.31 5.36 -7.63
N HIS A 20 7.27 6.13 -7.29
CA HIS A 20 5.91 5.90 -7.73
C HIS A 20 5.81 5.95 -9.28
N SER A 21 6.32 7.00 -9.91
CA SER A 21 6.36 7.11 -11.38
C SER A 21 7.07 5.91 -12.02
N ARG A 22 8.20 5.49 -11.45
CA ARG A 22 8.95 4.31 -11.93
C ARG A 22 8.13 3.02 -11.82
N ILE A 23 7.32 2.84 -10.78
CA ILE A 23 6.40 1.69 -10.63
C ILE A 23 5.35 1.73 -11.74
N VAL A 24 4.66 2.87 -11.89
CA VAL A 24 3.59 3.07 -12.88
C VAL A 24 4.09 2.80 -14.30
N GLU A 25 5.21 3.44 -14.69
CA GLU A 25 5.83 3.26 -16.00
C GLU A 25 6.17 1.79 -16.27
N THR A 26 6.87 1.15 -15.31
CA THR A 26 7.31 -0.24 -15.46
C THR A 26 6.15 -1.22 -15.63
N LEU A 27 5.05 -1.02 -14.91
CA LEU A 27 3.89 -1.90 -15.02
C LEU A 27 3.10 -1.66 -16.31
N LYS A 28 2.99 -0.39 -16.77
CA LYS A 28 2.42 -0.05 -18.08
C LYS A 28 3.25 -0.64 -19.22
N GLU A 29 4.59 -0.56 -19.16
CA GLU A 29 5.50 -1.22 -20.13
C GLU A 29 5.27 -2.75 -20.22
N ARG A 30 4.86 -3.39 -19.11
CA ARG A 30 4.48 -4.80 -19.08
C ARG A 30 3.10 -5.10 -19.66
N GLY A 31 2.35 -4.09 -20.09
CA GLY A 31 0.98 -4.24 -20.56
C GLY A 31 -0.05 -4.46 -19.45
N TRP A 32 0.27 -4.06 -18.20
CA TRP A 32 -0.72 -4.10 -17.13
C TRP A 32 -1.65 -2.89 -17.18
N GLU A 33 -2.90 -3.09 -16.86
CA GLU A 33 -3.84 -2.00 -16.55
C GLU A 33 -3.46 -1.44 -15.18
N VAL A 34 -3.12 -0.16 -15.12
CA VAL A 34 -2.68 0.50 -13.87
C VAL A 34 -3.76 1.47 -13.43
N ASP A 35 -4.34 1.17 -12.29
CA ASP A 35 -5.18 2.06 -11.51
C ASP A 35 -4.29 2.81 -10.51
N ASP A 36 -3.98 4.06 -10.83
CA ASP A 36 -3.07 4.91 -10.08
C ASP A 36 -3.86 5.72 -9.04
N CYS A 37 -3.80 5.29 -7.79
CA CYS A 37 -4.51 5.90 -6.67
C CYS A 37 -3.56 6.78 -5.85
N ASP A 38 -3.39 8.03 -6.28
CA ASP A 38 -2.71 9.05 -5.48
C ASP A 38 -3.65 9.59 -4.41
N LEU A 39 -3.51 9.08 -3.18
CA LEU A 39 -4.38 9.43 -2.07
C LEU A 39 -4.39 10.93 -1.73
N ASN A 40 -3.24 11.63 -1.96
CA ASN A 40 -3.15 13.07 -1.71
C ASN A 40 -3.81 13.87 -2.84
N ALA A 41 -3.55 13.53 -4.09
CA ALA A 41 -4.13 14.20 -5.24
C ALA A 41 -5.65 14.00 -5.33
N GLU A 42 -6.14 12.82 -4.96
CA GLU A 42 -7.57 12.51 -4.90
C GLU A 42 -8.28 13.11 -3.67
N GLY A 43 -7.53 13.70 -2.72
CA GLY A 43 -8.09 14.29 -1.50
C GLY A 43 -8.74 13.28 -0.56
N PHE A 44 -8.21 12.04 -0.53
CA PHE A 44 -8.74 10.98 0.34
C PHE A 44 -8.78 11.44 1.80
N GLN A 45 -9.93 11.31 2.44
CA GLN A 45 -10.11 11.65 3.85
C GLN A 45 -9.70 10.47 4.75
N PRO A 46 -8.61 10.57 5.53
CA PRO A 46 -8.09 9.42 6.28
C PRO A 46 -8.81 9.14 7.60
N VAL A 47 -9.62 10.08 8.08
CA VAL A 47 -10.23 9.97 9.42
C VAL A 47 -11.51 9.16 9.34
N LEU A 48 -11.54 8.05 10.07
CA LEU A 48 -12.75 7.26 10.30
C LEU A 48 -13.73 8.09 11.17
N THR A 49 -14.91 8.37 10.65
CA THR A 49 -15.92 9.14 11.36
C THR A 49 -16.62 8.31 12.45
N GLU A 50 -17.32 8.97 13.36
CA GLU A 50 -18.13 8.30 14.38
C GLU A 50 -19.24 7.44 13.75
N GLU A 51 -19.88 7.94 12.69
CA GLU A 51 -20.91 7.23 11.95
C GLU A 51 -20.35 5.98 11.26
N GLU A 52 -19.25 6.11 10.53
CA GLU A 52 -18.56 4.96 9.91
C GLU A 52 -18.17 3.92 10.96
N ARG A 53 -17.70 4.37 12.15
CA ARG A 53 -17.34 3.44 13.23
C ARG A 53 -18.53 2.72 13.81
N ARG A 54 -19.69 3.37 13.93
CA ARG A 54 -20.94 2.72 14.36
C ARG A 54 -21.41 1.67 13.35
N ASN A 55 -21.32 2.01 12.04
CA ASN A 55 -21.77 1.15 10.95
C ASN A 55 -20.70 0.16 10.46
N TYR A 56 -19.56 0.07 11.14
CA TYR A 56 -18.39 -0.68 10.68
C TYR A 56 -18.68 -2.16 10.35
N HIS A 57 -19.62 -2.79 11.05
CA HIS A 57 -20.01 -4.19 10.85
C HIS A 57 -21.33 -4.38 10.09
N GLU A 58 -21.96 -3.30 9.63
CA GLU A 58 -23.24 -3.33 8.93
C GLU A 58 -23.02 -3.60 7.42
N GLU A 59 -22.75 -4.85 7.08
CA GLU A 59 -22.56 -5.27 5.68
C GLU A 59 -23.91 -5.30 4.92
N PRO A 60 -24.02 -4.80 3.66
CA PRO A 60 -22.97 -4.18 2.85
C PRO A 60 -22.91 -2.64 2.98
N SER A 61 -23.71 -2.01 3.84
CA SER A 61 -23.82 -0.54 3.91
C SER A 61 -22.56 0.15 4.46
N ASN A 62 -21.69 -0.59 5.15
CA ASN A 62 -20.42 -0.09 5.69
C ASN A 62 -19.45 0.43 4.61
N ILE A 63 -19.60 0.04 3.35
CA ILE A 63 -18.73 0.49 2.25
C ILE A 63 -19.17 1.84 1.65
N GLU A 64 -20.39 2.33 1.91
CA GLU A 64 -20.95 3.50 1.22
C GLU A 64 -20.03 4.72 1.22
N PRO A 65 -19.41 5.12 2.36
CA PRO A 65 -18.55 6.30 2.39
C PRO A 65 -17.25 6.17 1.58
N VAL A 66 -16.85 4.96 1.22
CA VAL A 66 -15.59 4.63 0.53
C VAL A 66 -15.80 3.68 -0.64
N ARG A 67 -17.02 3.59 -1.15
CA ARG A 67 -17.44 2.65 -2.21
C ARG A 67 -16.49 2.65 -3.40
N GLU A 68 -16.12 3.82 -3.90
CA GLU A 68 -15.21 3.95 -5.04
C GLU A 68 -13.87 3.24 -4.80
N TYR A 69 -13.28 3.44 -3.63
CA TYR A 69 -11.99 2.80 -3.29
C TYR A 69 -12.12 1.30 -3.06
N VAL A 70 -13.26 0.86 -2.51
CA VAL A 70 -13.57 -0.57 -2.36
C VAL A 70 -13.69 -1.24 -3.73
N GLU A 71 -14.41 -0.64 -4.66
CA GLU A 71 -14.57 -1.17 -6.03
C GLU A 71 -13.23 -1.28 -6.77
N ARG A 72 -12.35 -0.28 -6.64
CA ARG A 72 -10.98 -0.30 -7.18
C ARG A 72 -10.16 -1.45 -6.58
N LEU A 73 -10.24 -1.63 -5.25
CA LEU A 73 -9.54 -2.71 -4.55
C LEU A 73 -10.05 -4.09 -4.98
N LEU A 74 -11.36 -4.25 -5.12
CA LEU A 74 -11.98 -5.53 -5.54
C LEU A 74 -11.72 -5.85 -7.01
N ALA A 75 -11.51 -4.85 -7.86
CA ALA A 75 -11.18 -5.02 -9.28
C ALA A 75 -9.70 -5.37 -9.55
N ALA A 76 -8.81 -5.17 -8.56
CA ALA A 76 -7.38 -5.35 -8.73
C ALA A 76 -6.95 -6.82 -8.56
N GLU A 77 -5.98 -7.27 -9.35
CA GLU A 77 -5.28 -8.56 -9.21
C GLU A 77 -3.90 -8.39 -8.56
N ALA A 78 -3.38 -7.16 -8.56
CA ALA A 78 -2.13 -6.78 -7.90
C ALA A 78 -2.35 -5.54 -7.04
N LEU A 79 -1.80 -5.52 -5.82
CA LEU A 79 -1.88 -4.40 -4.90
C LEU A 79 -0.47 -3.92 -4.56
N ILE A 80 -0.21 -2.65 -4.83
CA ILE A 80 1.12 -2.06 -4.68
C ILE A 80 1.02 -0.81 -3.81
N PHE A 81 1.88 -0.74 -2.80
CA PHE A 81 2.00 0.39 -1.88
C PHE A 81 3.26 1.18 -2.20
N SER A 82 3.15 2.48 -2.40
CA SER A 82 4.28 3.40 -2.56
C SER A 82 4.17 4.51 -1.53
N PHE A 83 5.07 4.50 -0.52
CA PHE A 83 4.95 5.40 0.62
C PHE A 83 6.27 5.63 1.34
N PRO A 84 6.50 6.79 1.98
CA PRO A 84 7.58 7.01 2.93
C PRO A 84 7.23 6.45 4.31
N VAL A 85 8.25 6.03 5.07
CA VAL A 85 8.07 5.72 6.49
C VAL A 85 8.31 6.97 7.30
N TRP A 86 7.26 7.47 7.95
CA TRP A 86 7.29 8.60 8.86
C TRP A 86 7.03 8.16 10.29
N ASN A 87 7.86 8.60 11.20
CA ASN A 87 7.77 8.22 12.63
C ASN A 87 7.62 6.69 12.84
N PHE A 88 8.39 5.91 12.08
CA PHE A 88 8.35 4.44 12.03
C PHE A 88 6.98 3.83 11.69
N GLY A 89 6.08 4.59 11.04
CA GLY A 89 4.73 4.17 10.64
C GLY A 89 4.41 4.49 9.18
N TYR A 90 3.21 4.14 8.78
CA TYR A 90 2.63 4.62 7.52
C TYR A 90 2.30 6.12 7.63
N PRO A 91 2.31 6.88 6.50
CA PRO A 91 1.66 8.18 6.47
C PRO A 91 0.20 8.07 6.91
N ALA A 92 -0.31 9.08 7.62
CA ALA A 92 -1.67 9.08 8.16
C ALA A 92 -2.73 8.77 7.08
N ILE A 93 -2.55 9.32 5.88
CA ILE A 93 -3.47 9.11 4.76
C ILE A 93 -3.51 7.65 4.32
N LEU A 94 -2.37 6.95 4.28
CA LEU A 94 -2.33 5.52 3.93
C LEU A 94 -2.87 4.65 5.07
N LYS A 95 -2.58 5.03 6.33
CA LYS A 95 -3.16 4.31 7.48
C LYS A 95 -4.68 4.47 7.50
N GLY A 96 -5.18 5.68 7.24
CA GLY A 96 -6.62 5.93 7.14
C GLY A 96 -7.28 5.17 5.98
N PHE A 97 -6.59 5.03 4.85
CA PHE A 97 -7.07 4.16 3.76
C PHE A 97 -7.26 2.72 4.25
N LEU A 98 -6.26 2.18 4.95
CA LEU A 98 -6.38 0.83 5.51
C LEU A 98 -7.50 0.70 6.55
N ASP A 99 -7.71 1.73 7.38
CA ASP A 99 -8.75 1.71 8.40
C ASP A 99 -10.17 1.83 7.83
N ARG A 100 -10.33 2.56 6.71
CA ARG A 100 -11.64 2.87 6.13
C ARG A 100 -12.03 1.96 4.96
N VAL A 101 -11.05 1.35 4.26
CA VAL A 101 -11.31 0.54 3.06
C VAL A 101 -11.14 -0.96 3.31
N PHE A 102 -10.26 -1.36 4.25
CA PHE A 102 -10.07 -2.77 4.59
C PHE A 102 -11.12 -3.26 5.61
N LEU A 103 -12.38 -3.08 5.26
CA LEU A 103 -13.56 -3.32 6.09
C LEU A 103 -13.94 -4.81 6.18
N PRO A 104 -14.78 -5.18 7.17
CA PRO A 104 -15.55 -6.44 7.12
C PRO A 104 -16.34 -6.55 5.82
N GLY A 105 -16.43 -7.75 5.26
CA GLY A 105 -17.04 -7.99 3.95
C GLY A 105 -16.13 -7.64 2.77
N VAL A 106 -15.12 -6.77 2.94
CA VAL A 106 -14.15 -6.37 1.91
C VAL A 106 -12.84 -7.11 2.08
N ALA A 107 -12.03 -6.76 3.08
CA ALA A 107 -10.71 -7.35 3.27
C ALA A 107 -10.75 -8.68 4.03
N PHE A 108 -11.73 -8.86 4.87
CA PHE A 108 -11.92 -10.08 5.66
C PHE A 108 -13.40 -10.33 5.94
N LYS A 109 -13.71 -11.57 6.30
CA LYS A 109 -15.03 -11.99 6.78
C LYS A 109 -14.91 -12.57 8.17
N LEU A 110 -15.96 -12.41 8.97
CA LEU A 110 -16.08 -13.08 10.25
C LEU A 110 -16.92 -14.36 10.06
N VAL A 111 -16.29 -15.52 10.23
CA VAL A 111 -16.93 -16.83 10.13
C VAL A 111 -16.70 -17.56 11.44
N ASP A 112 -17.76 -17.87 12.17
CA ASP A 112 -17.70 -18.51 13.50
C ASP A 112 -16.75 -17.76 14.46
N GLY A 113 -16.82 -16.43 14.47
CA GLY A 113 -15.98 -15.56 15.30
C GLY A 113 -14.51 -15.49 14.89
N LYS A 114 -14.11 -16.10 13.76
CA LYS A 114 -12.75 -16.10 13.24
C LYS A 114 -12.62 -15.22 12.00
N VAL A 115 -11.54 -14.45 11.94
CA VAL A 115 -11.18 -13.66 10.77
C VAL A 115 -10.73 -14.59 9.64
N LYS A 116 -11.39 -14.50 8.49
CA LYS A 116 -11.05 -15.20 7.25
C LYS A 116 -10.61 -14.18 6.19
N PRO A 117 -9.54 -14.45 5.42
CA PRO A 117 -9.12 -13.58 4.32
C PRO A 117 -10.21 -13.48 3.26
N ASN A 118 -10.38 -12.29 2.65
CA ASN A 118 -11.38 -12.05 1.61
C ASN A 118 -10.83 -11.31 0.37
N LEU A 119 -9.56 -10.89 0.36
CA LEU A 119 -8.89 -10.30 -0.80
C LEU A 119 -7.99 -11.32 -1.53
N THR A 120 -8.37 -12.59 -1.54
CA THR A 120 -7.55 -13.69 -2.11
C THR A 120 -7.44 -13.66 -3.63
N HIS A 121 -8.18 -12.79 -4.31
CA HIS A 121 -8.04 -12.48 -5.74
C HIS A 121 -6.80 -11.60 -6.03
N ILE A 122 -6.23 -10.94 -5.00
CA ILE A 122 -4.97 -10.21 -5.10
C ILE A 122 -3.81 -11.21 -5.16
N ARG A 123 -3.34 -11.47 -6.38
CA ARG A 123 -2.28 -12.46 -6.65
C ARG A 123 -0.87 -11.93 -6.41
N LYS A 124 -0.68 -10.61 -6.55
CA LYS A 124 0.61 -9.95 -6.40
C LYS A 124 0.52 -8.84 -5.36
N LEU A 125 1.48 -8.81 -4.44
CA LEU A 125 1.55 -7.82 -3.37
C LEU A 125 2.94 -7.20 -3.32
N ALA A 126 3.05 -5.88 -3.42
CA ALA A 126 4.33 -5.19 -3.33
C ALA A 126 4.25 -3.93 -2.47
N ALA A 127 5.35 -3.61 -1.80
CA ALA A 127 5.57 -2.31 -1.17
C ALA A 127 6.92 -1.75 -1.59
N VAL A 128 6.94 -0.48 -1.96
CA VAL A 128 8.13 0.31 -2.24
C VAL A 128 8.12 1.49 -1.29
N THR A 129 9.17 1.60 -0.47
CA THR A 129 9.17 2.58 0.62
C THR A 129 10.56 3.15 0.88
N THR A 130 10.59 4.31 1.53
CA THR A 130 11.81 4.96 2.00
C THR A 130 11.79 5.16 3.51
N TYR A 131 12.92 4.99 4.14
CA TYR A 131 13.13 5.24 5.56
C TYR A 131 14.16 6.37 5.72
N GLY A 132 13.85 7.40 6.52
CA GLY A 132 14.81 8.44 6.87
C GLY A 132 15.96 7.91 7.76
N GLY A 133 15.70 6.86 8.54
CA GLY A 133 16.69 6.21 9.39
C GLY A 133 17.33 4.97 8.78
N THR A 134 18.39 4.50 9.46
CA THR A 134 19.10 3.27 9.06
C THR A 134 18.25 2.02 9.29
N ARG A 135 18.61 0.92 8.61
CA ARG A 135 17.95 -0.38 8.79
C ARG A 135 18.02 -0.87 10.24
N LEU A 136 19.11 -0.61 10.93
CA LEU A 136 19.25 -0.98 12.34
C LEU A 136 18.27 -0.23 13.25
N ARG A 137 18.06 1.07 13.01
CA ARG A 137 17.07 1.86 13.75
C ARG A 137 15.65 1.37 13.48
N ALA A 138 15.31 1.07 12.23
CA ALA A 138 14.01 0.51 11.88
C ALA A 138 13.78 -0.84 12.59
N PHE A 139 14.80 -1.71 12.61
CA PHE A 139 14.74 -2.98 13.32
C PHE A 139 14.55 -2.79 14.83
N GLY A 140 15.32 -1.89 15.47
CA GLY A 140 15.20 -1.56 16.89
C GLY A 140 13.83 -1.01 17.28
N ALA A 141 13.19 -0.22 16.37
CA ALA A 141 11.81 0.24 16.54
C ALA A 141 10.76 -0.84 16.22
N GLY A 142 11.18 -2.07 15.91
CA GLY A 142 10.30 -3.19 15.60
C GLY A 142 9.80 -3.25 14.17
N ASP A 143 10.17 -2.31 13.29
CA ASP A 143 9.78 -2.19 11.87
C ASP A 143 8.26 -2.38 11.65
N PRO A 144 7.39 -1.56 12.28
CA PRO A 144 5.95 -1.77 12.24
C PRO A 144 5.34 -1.77 10.84
N PRO A 145 5.72 -0.85 9.89
CA PRO A 145 5.13 -0.85 8.56
C PRO A 145 5.43 -2.14 7.79
N ARG A 146 6.66 -2.63 7.88
CA ARG A 146 7.04 -3.89 7.25
C ARG A 146 6.28 -5.08 7.83
N LYS A 147 6.18 -5.14 9.17
CA LYS A 147 5.44 -6.23 9.85
C LYS A 147 3.96 -6.19 9.53
N HIS A 148 3.34 -5.03 9.53
CA HIS A 148 1.94 -4.88 9.16
C HIS A 148 1.72 -5.35 7.71
N PHE A 149 2.54 -4.90 6.77
CA PHE A 149 2.46 -5.30 5.37
C PHE A 149 2.65 -6.81 5.18
N THR A 150 3.74 -7.37 5.74
CA THR A 150 4.10 -8.78 5.51
C THR A 150 3.29 -9.78 6.33
N ARG A 151 2.48 -9.31 7.28
CA ARG A 151 1.64 -10.16 8.14
C ARG A 151 0.17 -9.87 7.95
N ALA A 152 -0.31 -8.66 8.30
CA ALA A 152 -1.73 -8.33 8.28
C ALA A 152 -2.27 -8.20 6.84
N VAL A 153 -1.65 -7.36 5.99
CA VAL A 153 -2.06 -7.23 4.59
C VAL A 153 -1.86 -8.55 3.85
N TRP A 154 -0.73 -9.22 4.06
CA TRP A 154 -0.48 -10.54 3.49
C TRP A 154 -1.54 -11.57 3.92
N HIS A 155 -1.98 -11.52 5.19
CA HIS A 155 -2.98 -12.48 5.70
C HIS A 155 -4.32 -12.38 4.99
N VAL A 156 -4.78 -11.17 4.68
CA VAL A 156 -6.08 -10.96 4.03
C VAL A 156 -6.04 -11.14 2.51
N THR A 157 -4.85 -11.04 1.89
CA THR A 157 -4.67 -11.20 0.44
C THR A 157 -4.16 -12.59 0.04
N ARG A 158 -3.31 -13.24 0.85
CA ARG A 158 -2.70 -14.55 0.52
C ARG A 158 -2.08 -14.60 -0.88
N PRO A 159 -1.23 -13.64 -1.26
CA PRO A 159 -0.75 -13.51 -2.62
C PRO A 159 0.24 -14.63 -2.98
N GLU A 160 0.31 -14.95 -4.27
CA GLU A 160 1.32 -15.88 -4.83
C GLU A 160 2.73 -15.31 -4.73
N LYS A 161 2.87 -13.99 -4.82
CA LYS A 161 4.14 -13.30 -4.80
C LYS A 161 4.08 -12.02 -3.98
N THR A 162 5.08 -11.85 -3.11
CA THR A 162 5.20 -10.66 -2.26
C THR A 162 6.59 -10.02 -2.42
N ARG A 163 6.63 -8.68 -2.49
CA ARG A 163 7.87 -7.89 -2.47
C ARG A 163 7.76 -6.77 -1.46
N TYR A 164 8.83 -6.55 -0.69
CA TYR A 164 8.98 -5.38 0.18
C TYR A 164 10.33 -4.74 -0.11
N LEU A 165 10.33 -3.63 -0.83
CA LEU A 165 11.51 -2.90 -1.26
C LEU A 165 11.64 -1.63 -0.41
N ALA A 166 12.76 -1.48 0.26
CA ALA A 166 13.00 -0.34 1.14
C ALA A 166 14.38 0.28 0.89
N LEU A 167 14.41 1.59 0.70
CA LEU A 167 15.63 2.39 0.79
C LEU A 167 15.75 2.94 2.21
N TYR A 168 16.74 2.46 2.95
CA TYR A 168 17.04 2.95 4.29
C TYR A 168 18.07 4.09 4.23
N ASP A 169 18.05 4.93 5.27
CA ASP A 169 18.95 6.09 5.41
C ASP A 169 18.84 7.08 4.23
N MET A 170 17.62 7.23 3.71
CA MET A 170 17.31 8.01 2.51
C MET A 170 17.79 9.47 2.64
N ASN A 171 17.77 10.04 3.85
CA ASN A 171 18.22 11.41 4.09
C ASN A 171 19.71 11.64 3.78
N ARG A 172 20.52 10.56 3.79
CA ARG A 172 21.95 10.59 3.47
C ARG A 172 22.27 9.90 2.15
N ALA A 173 21.26 9.35 1.49
CA ALA A 173 21.47 8.64 0.23
C ALA A 173 21.99 9.59 -0.86
N THR A 174 23.05 9.19 -1.55
CA THR A 174 23.57 9.89 -2.73
C THR A 174 22.66 9.67 -3.92
N ASP A 175 22.80 10.52 -4.95
CA ASP A 175 22.02 10.35 -6.20
C ASP A 175 22.32 9.01 -6.89
N ALA A 176 23.56 8.55 -6.83
CA ALA A 176 23.93 7.22 -7.33
C ALA A 176 23.17 6.10 -6.60
N GLN A 177 23.04 6.17 -5.27
CA GLN A 177 22.30 5.19 -4.49
C GLN A 177 20.78 5.26 -4.80
N ARG A 178 20.23 6.44 -5.01
CA ARG A 178 18.84 6.64 -5.43
C ARG A 178 18.58 6.04 -6.81
N THR A 179 19.48 6.28 -7.77
CA THR A 179 19.39 5.70 -9.13
C THR A 179 19.43 4.18 -9.07
N VAL A 180 20.38 3.59 -8.36
CA VAL A 180 20.47 2.13 -8.16
C VAL A 180 19.19 1.55 -7.55
N PHE A 181 18.56 2.30 -6.62
CA PHE A 181 17.31 1.85 -6.03
C PHE A 181 16.13 1.95 -7.00
N LEU A 182 16.04 3.01 -7.83
CA LEU A 182 15.06 3.13 -8.92
C LEU A 182 15.15 1.96 -9.91
N ASP A 183 16.37 1.60 -10.32
CA ASP A 183 16.61 0.47 -11.22
C ASP A 183 16.23 -0.88 -10.56
N LYS A 184 16.52 -1.02 -9.28
CA LYS A 184 16.07 -2.17 -8.49
C LYS A 184 14.54 -2.27 -8.46
N VAL A 185 13.85 -1.16 -8.23
CA VAL A 185 12.38 -1.12 -8.23
C VAL A 185 11.84 -1.55 -9.59
N ALA A 186 12.35 -0.98 -10.69
CA ALA A 186 11.94 -1.38 -12.03
C ALA A 186 12.15 -2.88 -12.28
N ARG A 187 13.31 -3.42 -11.93
CA ARG A 187 13.61 -4.85 -12.08
C ARG A 187 12.65 -5.74 -11.29
N GLU A 188 12.38 -5.39 -10.01
CA GLU A 188 11.49 -6.18 -9.15
C GLU A 188 10.02 -6.07 -9.60
N MET A 189 9.59 -4.92 -10.13
CA MET A 189 8.26 -4.75 -10.72
C MET A 189 8.11 -5.53 -12.04
N ARG A 190 9.17 -5.59 -12.88
CA ARG A 190 9.17 -6.49 -14.06
C ARG A 190 9.10 -7.96 -13.68
N ALA A 191 9.63 -8.32 -12.54
CA ALA A 191 9.64 -9.70 -12.05
C ALA A 191 8.44 -10.05 -11.13
N LEU A 192 7.54 -9.10 -10.85
CA LEU A 192 6.37 -9.30 -9.98
C LEU A 192 5.33 -10.17 -10.70
#